data_e0571d4c366d73010571ed54c79f485b
#
_entry.id   e0571d4c366d73010571ed54c79f485b
#
_cell.length_a   1.000
_cell.length_b   1.000
_cell.length_c   1.000
_cell.angle_alpha   90.00
_cell.angle_beta   90.00
_cell.angle_gamma   90.00
#
_symmetry.space_group_name_H-M   'P 1'
#
loop_
_entity.id
_entity.type
_entity.pdbx_description
1 polymer ?
#
loop_
_entity_poly.entity_id
_entity_poly.type
_entity_poly.pdbx_seq_one_letter_code
_entity_poly.pdbx_strand_id
1 'polypeptide(L)'
;SDEKVLLVVNASNIDKDWNWISSHNDLDVEMKNLSEDYSLLAIQGPKAMEAMQSLTSINLAEIKYYHFEVADFAGIEHVIISATGYTGSGGFEIYCKNSEVIQIWNKVFEAGASFGIKPIGLAARDTLRLEMGFCLYGNDINDTTSPIEAGLGWITKFNKEFTNSENLKKQKEAGVTKKLVGFELTERGIPRHDYEIVDADGNNIGIVTSGTMAPTVGKGIGMGYVKTEFASEGSEIFIQIRNNKVAAKVVKL
;
A
#
# COMPACT_ATOMS: atom_id res chain seq x y z
N SER A 1 3.33 22.27 2.11
CA SER A 1 2.96 23.70 2.10
C SER A 1 2.57 24.11 0.69
N ASP A 2 2.03 25.30 0.55
CA ASP A 2 1.69 25.86 -0.77
C ASP A 2 2.93 26.13 -1.64
N GLU A 3 4.12 26.12 -1.05
CA GLU A 3 5.39 26.39 -1.71
C GLU A 3 6.22 25.13 -1.99
N LYS A 4 5.95 24.04 -1.32
CA LYS A 4 6.74 22.81 -1.41
C LYS A 4 5.89 21.56 -1.36
N VAL A 5 6.13 20.63 -2.29
CA VAL A 5 5.52 19.31 -2.35
C VAL A 5 6.63 18.27 -2.22
N LEU A 6 6.47 17.32 -1.31
CA LEU A 6 7.31 16.12 -1.20
C LEU A 6 6.53 14.95 -1.78
N LEU A 7 7.10 14.28 -2.77
CA LEU A 7 6.55 13.05 -3.34
C LEU A 7 7.32 11.86 -2.77
N VAL A 8 6.61 10.92 -2.19
CA VAL A 8 7.16 9.64 -1.74
C VAL A 8 6.73 8.58 -2.74
N VAL A 9 7.67 8.12 -3.54
CA VAL A 9 7.43 7.17 -4.63
C VAL A 9 7.89 5.77 -4.25
N ASN A 10 7.41 4.75 -5.01
CA ASN A 10 7.90 3.39 -4.83
C ASN A 10 9.40 3.32 -5.15
N ALA A 11 10.18 2.66 -4.30
CA ALA A 11 11.64 2.56 -4.48
C ALA A 11 12.03 1.97 -5.85
N SER A 12 11.29 0.99 -6.36
CA SER A 12 11.51 0.40 -7.68
C SER A 12 11.18 1.32 -8.86
N ASN A 13 10.51 2.44 -8.61
CA ASN A 13 10.04 3.36 -9.65
C ASN A 13 10.74 4.73 -9.61
N ILE A 14 11.76 4.92 -8.77
CA ILE A 14 12.42 6.22 -8.59
C ILE A 14 12.80 6.83 -9.92
N ASP A 15 13.55 6.13 -10.75
CA ASP A 15 14.02 6.65 -12.05
C ASP A 15 12.86 6.84 -13.04
N LYS A 16 11.91 5.92 -13.07
CA LYS A 16 10.72 6.01 -13.94
C LYS A 16 9.90 7.24 -13.60
N ASP A 17 9.57 7.41 -12.33
CA ASP A 17 8.73 8.51 -11.86
C ASP A 17 9.46 9.86 -12.00
N TRP A 18 10.76 9.90 -11.68
CA TRP A 18 11.59 11.09 -11.88
C TRP A 18 11.63 11.53 -13.34
N ASN A 19 11.93 10.60 -14.24
CA ASN A 19 12.02 10.89 -15.67
C ASN A 19 10.67 11.36 -16.24
N TRP A 20 9.59 10.71 -15.82
CA TRP A 20 8.24 11.07 -16.27
C TRP A 20 7.85 12.48 -15.79
N ILE A 21 8.00 12.77 -14.48
CA ILE A 21 7.65 14.08 -13.90
C ILE A 21 8.53 15.17 -14.50
N SER A 22 9.84 14.93 -14.65
CA SER A 22 10.78 15.89 -15.23
C SER A 22 10.43 16.24 -16.67
N SER A 23 10.00 15.25 -17.47
CA SER A 23 9.60 15.48 -18.87
C SER A 23 8.26 16.23 -19.02
N HIS A 24 7.50 16.40 -17.94
CA HIS A 24 6.23 17.10 -17.91
C HIS A 24 6.28 18.36 -17.02
N ASN A 25 7.46 18.84 -16.69
CA ASN A 25 7.65 20.06 -15.89
C ASN A 25 7.60 21.31 -16.77
N ASP A 26 6.46 21.57 -17.36
CA ASP A 26 6.24 22.70 -18.28
C ASP A 26 6.20 24.06 -17.57
N LEU A 27 6.13 24.07 -16.24
CA LEU A 27 6.07 25.28 -15.42
C LEU A 27 7.44 25.68 -14.83
N ASP A 28 8.50 24.98 -15.20
CA ASP A 28 9.87 25.20 -14.72
C ASP A 28 9.97 25.22 -13.18
N VAL A 29 9.26 24.30 -12.52
CA VAL A 29 9.30 24.16 -11.06
C VAL A 29 10.64 23.57 -10.65
N GLU A 30 11.31 24.15 -9.66
CA GLU A 30 12.53 23.57 -9.09
C GLU A 30 12.24 22.16 -8.52
N MET A 31 12.92 21.17 -9.06
CA MET A 31 12.79 19.76 -8.65
C MET A 31 14.10 19.24 -8.10
N LYS A 32 14.01 18.43 -7.04
CA LYS A 32 15.18 17.75 -6.43
C LYS A 32 14.85 16.27 -6.20
N ASN A 33 15.67 15.39 -6.74
CA ASN A 33 15.63 13.98 -6.36
C ASN A 33 16.50 13.78 -5.10
N LEU A 34 15.85 13.48 -3.99
CA LEU A 34 16.49 13.27 -2.68
C LEU A 34 16.48 11.78 -2.27
N SER A 35 16.20 10.87 -3.19
CA SER A 35 16.02 9.44 -2.88
C SER A 35 17.26 8.81 -2.26
N GLU A 36 18.45 9.24 -2.69
CA GLU A 36 19.73 8.74 -2.17
C GLU A 36 20.17 9.42 -0.85
N ASP A 37 19.46 10.47 -0.42
CA ASP A 37 19.84 11.25 0.78
C ASP A 37 18.98 10.91 2.01
N TYR A 38 17.80 10.33 1.78
CA TYR A 38 16.81 10.07 2.82
C TYR A 38 16.56 8.58 3.05
N SER A 39 16.32 8.25 4.31
CA SER A 39 15.83 6.96 4.77
C SER A 39 14.42 7.08 5.32
N LEU A 40 13.65 5.97 5.25
CA LEU A 40 12.33 5.84 5.83
C LEU A 40 12.31 4.69 6.83
N LEU A 41 11.86 4.95 8.05
CA LEU A 41 11.57 3.95 9.06
C LEU A 41 10.06 3.89 9.30
N ALA A 42 9.45 2.72 9.09
CA ALA A 42 8.04 2.49 9.39
C ALA A 42 7.90 1.83 10.77
N ILE A 43 7.40 2.58 11.76
CA ILE A 43 7.12 2.09 13.10
C ILE A 43 5.61 1.90 13.21
N GLN A 44 5.17 0.66 13.19
CA GLN A 44 3.77 0.31 13.01
C GLN A 44 3.27 -0.58 14.16
N GLY A 45 2.00 -0.45 14.47
CA GLY A 45 1.32 -1.28 15.45
C GLY A 45 0.52 -0.46 16.48
N PRO A 46 -0.38 -1.11 17.24
CA PRO A 46 -1.31 -0.41 18.13
C PRO A 46 -0.63 0.33 19.29
N LYS A 47 0.62 -0.01 19.60
CA LYS A 47 1.43 0.66 20.65
C LYS A 47 2.51 1.59 20.08
N ALA A 48 2.57 1.78 18.77
CA ALA A 48 3.63 2.56 18.14
C ALA A 48 3.64 4.03 18.63
N MET A 49 2.46 4.63 18.73
CA MET A 49 2.31 6.02 19.22
C MET A 49 2.84 6.17 20.65
N GLU A 50 2.42 5.31 21.58
CA GLU A 50 2.85 5.35 22.97
C GLU A 50 4.36 5.12 23.09
N ALA A 51 4.90 4.14 22.37
CA ALA A 51 6.33 3.83 22.36
C ALA A 51 7.18 5.00 21.86
N MET A 52 6.70 5.76 20.87
CA MET A 52 7.45 6.84 20.24
C MET A 52 7.26 8.20 20.90
N GLN A 53 6.24 8.39 21.72
CA GLN A 53 5.92 9.70 22.31
C GLN A 53 7.08 10.30 23.11
N SER A 54 7.89 9.48 23.75
CA SER A 54 9.06 9.96 24.51
C SER A 54 10.23 10.46 23.64
N LEU A 55 10.18 10.23 22.33
CA LEU A 55 11.23 10.62 21.39
C LEU A 55 11.03 12.00 20.77
N THR A 56 9.91 12.64 21.06
CA THR A 56 9.56 13.96 20.52
C THR A 56 8.75 14.78 21.52
N SER A 57 8.84 16.10 21.42
CA SER A 57 8.07 17.03 22.25
C SER A 57 6.67 17.32 21.72
N ILE A 58 6.39 17.04 20.43
CA ILE A 58 5.05 17.22 19.86
C ILE A 58 4.13 16.09 20.32
N ASN A 59 2.84 16.40 20.42
CA ASN A 59 1.83 15.38 20.74
C ASN A 59 1.51 14.53 19.50
N LEU A 60 2.01 13.31 19.44
CA LEU A 60 1.80 12.41 18.31
C LEU A 60 0.33 12.06 18.09
N ALA A 61 -0.51 12.11 19.12
CA ALA A 61 -1.95 11.85 19.03
C ALA A 61 -2.71 12.93 18.24
N GLU A 62 -2.13 14.11 18.08
CA GLU A 62 -2.74 15.22 17.33
C GLU A 62 -2.46 15.14 15.82
N ILE A 63 -1.48 14.34 15.41
CA ILE A 63 -1.19 14.12 13.98
C ILE A 63 -2.27 13.20 13.42
N LYS A 64 -3.20 13.78 12.65
CA LYS A 64 -4.29 13.02 12.02
C LYS A 64 -3.75 12.07 10.97
N TYR A 65 -4.45 10.98 10.72
CA TYR A 65 -4.10 10.05 9.65
C TYR A 65 -3.95 10.76 8.30
N TYR A 66 -2.93 10.43 7.53
CA TYR A 66 -2.48 11.12 6.31
C TYR A 66 -1.97 12.56 6.51
N HIS A 67 -1.65 12.94 7.73
CA HIS A 67 -0.96 14.22 8.01
C HIS A 67 0.44 13.93 8.53
N PHE A 68 1.27 14.95 8.50
CA PHE A 68 2.64 14.90 9.02
C PHE A 68 3.00 16.19 9.74
N GLU A 69 4.01 16.08 10.58
CA GLU A 69 4.67 17.21 11.22
C GLU A 69 6.18 17.12 10.97
N VAL A 70 6.85 18.28 11.01
CA VAL A 70 8.31 18.37 10.98
C VAL A 70 8.76 18.84 12.36
N ALA A 71 9.43 17.97 13.09
CA ALA A 71 9.79 18.22 14.47
C ALA A 71 11.10 17.52 14.85
N ASP A 72 11.59 17.81 16.05
CA ASP A 72 12.69 17.07 16.63
C ASP A 72 12.23 15.68 17.04
N PHE A 73 12.99 14.66 16.66
CA PHE A 73 12.70 13.27 16.94
C PHE A 73 13.98 12.50 17.26
N ALA A 74 14.00 11.79 18.38
CA ALA A 74 15.15 11.02 18.84
C ALA A 74 16.45 11.84 18.98
N GLY A 75 16.33 13.16 19.25
CA GLY A 75 17.45 14.10 19.33
C GLY A 75 17.99 14.58 17.98
N ILE A 76 17.25 14.37 16.90
CA ILE A 76 17.53 14.86 15.55
C ILE A 76 16.51 15.93 15.20
N GLU A 77 16.99 17.07 14.69
CA GLU A 77 16.16 18.20 14.25
C GLU A 77 15.55 17.96 12.86
N HIS A 78 14.38 18.54 12.62
CA HIS A 78 13.74 18.57 11.30
C HIS A 78 13.39 17.19 10.70
N VAL A 79 13.07 16.22 11.54
CA VAL A 79 12.59 14.91 11.10
C VAL A 79 11.12 15.01 10.68
N ILE A 80 10.76 14.39 9.56
CA ILE A 80 9.37 14.31 9.13
C ILE A 80 8.73 13.10 9.82
N ILE A 81 7.67 13.36 10.58
CA ILE A 81 6.88 12.37 11.32
C ILE A 81 5.51 12.29 10.66
N SER A 82 5.24 11.25 9.91
CA SER A 82 3.99 11.09 9.15
C SER A 82 3.09 10.03 9.79
N ALA A 83 1.85 10.39 10.08
CA ALA A 83 0.82 9.44 10.53
C ALA A 83 0.29 8.62 9.36
N THR A 84 1.17 7.85 8.76
CA THR A 84 0.93 6.96 7.62
C THR A 84 1.48 5.57 7.90
N GLY A 85 1.10 4.61 7.07
CA GLY A 85 1.58 3.24 7.17
C GLY A 85 0.87 2.31 6.20
N TYR A 86 1.30 1.06 6.21
CA TYR A 86 0.86 0.05 5.26
C TYR A 86 0.42 -1.26 5.95
N THR A 87 -0.03 -1.14 7.20
CA THR A 87 -0.37 -2.30 8.05
C THR A 87 -1.79 -2.26 8.60
N GLY A 88 -2.48 -1.12 8.48
CA GLY A 88 -3.79 -0.89 9.10
C GLY A 88 -3.80 -0.87 10.63
N SER A 89 -2.62 -1.00 11.26
CA SER A 89 -2.50 -1.12 12.74
C SER A 89 -2.16 0.18 13.44
N GLY A 90 -2.14 1.30 12.71
CA GLY A 90 -1.65 2.59 13.19
C GLY A 90 -0.13 2.64 13.27
N GLY A 91 0.41 3.80 13.55
CA GLY A 91 1.85 4.06 13.62
C GLY A 91 2.27 5.23 12.76
N PHE A 92 3.57 5.31 12.52
CA PHE A 92 4.17 6.44 11.82
C PHE A 92 5.25 5.98 10.85
N GLU A 93 5.47 6.79 9.83
CA GLU A 93 6.61 6.72 8.95
C GLU A 93 7.52 7.92 9.23
N ILE A 94 8.78 7.65 9.52
CA ILE A 94 9.78 8.62 9.92
C ILE A 94 10.76 8.80 8.78
N TYR A 95 10.86 10.00 8.24
CA TYR A 95 11.78 10.33 7.16
C TYR A 95 12.92 11.18 7.73
N CYS A 96 14.15 10.73 7.57
CA CYS A 96 15.35 11.35 8.06
C CYS A 96 16.49 11.22 7.06
N LYS A 97 17.58 11.95 7.27
CA LYS A 97 18.79 11.76 6.44
C LYS A 97 19.42 10.41 6.71
N ASN A 98 20.09 9.86 5.70
CA ASN A 98 20.78 8.57 5.82
C ASN A 98 21.80 8.54 6.97
N SER A 99 22.48 9.68 7.23
CA SER A 99 23.44 9.80 8.33
C SER A 99 22.83 9.67 9.73
N GLU A 100 21.51 9.83 9.84
CA GLU A 100 20.76 9.92 11.11
C GLU A 100 19.98 8.63 11.40
N VAL A 101 19.71 7.81 10.38
CA VAL A 101 18.80 6.67 10.47
C VAL A 101 19.18 5.64 11.54
N ILE A 102 20.48 5.37 11.72
CA ILE A 102 20.96 4.40 12.73
C ILE A 102 20.72 4.91 14.15
N GLN A 103 20.93 6.21 14.39
CA GLN A 103 20.62 6.80 15.68
C GLN A 103 19.13 6.70 15.99
N ILE A 104 18.27 7.08 15.04
CA ILE A 104 16.81 7.00 15.18
C ILE A 104 16.37 5.55 15.42
N TRP A 105 16.88 4.61 14.63
CA TRP A 105 16.61 3.19 14.79
C TRP A 105 16.89 2.70 16.21
N ASN A 106 18.08 2.99 16.72
CA ASN A 106 18.48 2.57 18.07
C ASN A 106 17.58 3.19 19.16
N LYS A 107 17.26 4.49 19.03
CA LYS A 107 16.38 5.19 19.96
C LYS A 107 14.95 4.68 19.93
N VAL A 108 14.43 4.33 18.76
CA VAL A 108 13.12 3.71 18.61
C VAL A 108 13.07 2.35 19.30
N PHE A 109 14.11 1.51 19.14
CA PHE A 109 14.18 0.21 19.84
C PHE A 109 14.35 0.35 21.34
N GLU A 110 15.13 1.34 21.81
CA GLU A 110 15.27 1.66 23.24
C GLU A 110 13.90 2.06 23.84
N ALA A 111 13.21 3.03 23.23
CA ALA A 111 11.90 3.51 23.68
C ALA A 111 10.81 2.43 23.57
N GLY A 112 10.85 1.64 22.51
CA GLY A 112 9.88 0.58 22.23
C GLY A 112 10.07 -0.71 23.03
N ALA A 113 11.18 -0.87 23.78
CA ALA A 113 11.53 -2.13 24.44
C ALA A 113 10.42 -2.61 25.40
N SER A 114 9.89 -1.72 26.25
CA SER A 114 8.80 -2.05 27.19
C SER A 114 7.46 -2.31 26.50
N PHE A 115 7.29 -1.89 25.25
CA PHE A 115 6.10 -2.11 24.44
C PHE A 115 6.20 -3.36 23.58
N GLY A 116 7.33 -4.04 23.59
CA GLY A 116 7.56 -5.28 22.85
C GLY A 116 7.85 -5.07 21.37
N ILE A 117 8.49 -3.96 21.00
CA ILE A 117 8.91 -3.68 19.61
C ILE A 117 9.81 -4.80 19.09
N LYS A 118 9.66 -5.11 17.81
CA LYS A 118 10.48 -6.12 17.11
C LYS A 118 10.88 -5.62 15.74
N PRO A 119 12.07 -6.00 15.24
CA PRO A 119 12.41 -5.80 13.84
C PRO A 119 11.54 -6.73 12.98
N ILE A 120 10.99 -6.18 11.90
CA ILE A 120 10.02 -6.87 11.04
C ILE A 120 10.58 -6.97 9.62
N GLY A 121 10.49 -8.16 9.02
CA GLY A 121 10.91 -8.40 7.64
C GLY A 121 9.84 -8.06 6.60
N LEU A 122 10.25 -7.99 5.33
CA LEU A 122 9.38 -7.65 4.20
C LEU A 122 8.18 -8.60 4.03
N ALA A 123 8.34 -9.88 4.37
CA ALA A 123 7.24 -10.84 4.28
C ALA A 123 6.09 -10.50 5.23
N ALA A 124 6.38 -10.00 6.44
CA ALA A 124 5.35 -9.54 7.36
C ALA A 124 4.65 -8.27 6.82
N ARG A 125 5.43 -7.32 6.24
CA ARG A 125 4.86 -6.14 5.59
C ARG A 125 3.89 -6.52 4.47
N ASP A 126 4.26 -7.48 3.61
CA ASP A 126 3.40 -7.94 2.52
C ASP A 126 2.13 -8.63 3.03
N THR A 127 2.25 -9.46 4.05
CA THR A 127 1.09 -10.11 4.67
C THR A 127 0.13 -9.11 5.30
N LEU A 128 0.64 -8.17 6.09
CA LEU A 128 -0.17 -7.17 6.79
C LEU A 128 -0.90 -6.23 5.81
N ARG A 129 -0.22 -5.75 4.76
CA ARG A 129 -0.88 -4.90 3.76
C ARG A 129 -1.99 -5.65 3.01
N LEU A 130 -1.76 -6.95 2.71
CA LEU A 130 -2.74 -7.77 1.99
C LEU A 130 -3.97 -8.06 2.85
N GLU A 131 -3.81 -8.29 4.16
CA GLU A 131 -4.93 -8.41 5.11
C GLU A 131 -5.81 -7.15 5.14
N MET A 132 -5.24 -5.99 4.80
CA MET A 132 -5.96 -4.71 4.72
C MET A 132 -6.47 -4.37 3.32
N GLY A 133 -6.26 -5.24 2.33
CA GLY A 133 -6.64 -4.95 0.95
C GLY A 133 -5.80 -3.86 0.28
N PHE A 134 -4.62 -3.52 0.80
CA PHE A 134 -3.78 -2.49 0.20
C PHE A 134 -3.01 -3.03 -1.01
N CYS A 135 -3.16 -2.35 -2.14
CA CYS A 135 -2.46 -2.69 -3.38
C CYS A 135 -0.95 -2.60 -3.24
N LEU A 136 -0.24 -3.55 -3.85
CA LEU A 136 1.20 -3.47 -4.07
C LEU A 136 1.46 -3.14 -5.54
N TYR A 137 2.19 -2.03 -5.79
CA TYR A 137 2.60 -1.68 -7.15
C TYR A 137 3.57 -2.74 -7.71
N GLY A 138 3.34 -3.11 -8.95
CA GLY A 138 4.05 -4.22 -9.62
C GLY A 138 3.32 -5.56 -9.50
N ASN A 139 2.41 -5.72 -8.54
CA ASN A 139 1.58 -6.90 -8.37
C ASN A 139 0.11 -6.60 -8.69
N ASP A 140 -0.55 -5.80 -7.84
CA ASP A 140 -1.99 -5.54 -7.92
C ASP A 140 -2.32 -4.38 -8.84
N ILE A 141 -1.41 -3.44 -8.98
CA ILE A 141 -1.50 -2.28 -9.87
C ILE A 141 -0.17 -2.06 -10.60
N ASN A 142 -0.23 -1.60 -11.83
CA ASN A 142 0.91 -1.30 -12.69
C ASN A 142 0.53 -0.35 -13.81
N ASP A 143 1.42 -0.14 -14.79
CA ASP A 143 1.21 0.78 -15.91
C ASP A 143 0.05 0.37 -16.85
N THR A 144 -0.44 -0.87 -16.75
CA THR A 144 -1.53 -1.39 -17.59
C THR A 144 -2.88 -1.50 -16.86
N THR A 145 -2.93 -1.12 -15.60
CA THR A 145 -4.14 -1.15 -14.77
C THR A 145 -4.65 0.27 -14.50
N SER A 146 -5.94 0.48 -14.64
CA SER A 146 -6.53 1.77 -14.30
C SER A 146 -6.94 1.82 -12.82
N PRO A 147 -6.96 3.01 -12.19
CA PRO A 147 -7.48 3.16 -10.84
C PRO A 147 -8.96 2.78 -10.74
N ILE A 148 -9.72 2.84 -11.82
CA ILE A 148 -11.14 2.43 -11.84
C ILE A 148 -11.27 0.92 -11.73
N GLU A 149 -10.48 0.17 -12.49
CA GLU A 149 -10.43 -1.30 -12.41
C GLU A 149 -9.89 -1.79 -11.07
N ALA A 150 -8.92 -1.06 -10.49
CA ALA A 150 -8.30 -1.38 -9.21
C ALA A 150 -9.15 -1.01 -7.98
N GLY A 151 -10.39 -0.54 -8.16
CA GLY A 151 -11.26 -0.15 -7.04
C GLY A 151 -10.90 1.19 -6.40
N LEU A 152 -9.94 1.94 -6.97
CA LEU A 152 -9.44 3.21 -6.47
C LEU A 152 -10.19 4.43 -7.05
N GLY A 153 -11.36 4.21 -7.65
CA GLY A 153 -12.20 5.27 -8.21
C GLY A 153 -12.66 6.30 -7.18
N TRP A 154 -12.71 5.94 -5.90
CA TRP A 154 -13.09 6.84 -4.81
C TRP A 154 -12.07 7.96 -4.54
N ILE A 155 -10.77 7.72 -4.80
CA ILE A 155 -9.70 8.73 -4.71
C ILE A 155 -9.46 9.44 -6.05
N THR A 156 -9.95 8.90 -7.17
CA THR A 156 -9.79 9.50 -8.50
C THR A 156 -10.81 10.62 -8.67
N LYS A 157 -10.38 11.86 -8.43
CA LYS A 157 -11.27 13.03 -8.42
C LYS A 157 -11.26 13.74 -9.77
N PHE A 158 -12.44 13.88 -10.38
CA PHE A 158 -12.64 14.51 -11.70
C PHE A 158 -13.08 15.98 -11.62
N ASN A 159 -12.89 16.63 -10.47
CA ASN A 159 -13.18 18.05 -10.27
C ASN A 159 -12.09 18.99 -10.81
N LYS A 160 -11.02 18.44 -11.32
CA LYS A 160 -9.95 19.15 -12.06
C LYS A 160 -9.41 18.25 -13.16
N GLU A 161 -8.75 18.85 -14.13
CA GLU A 161 -8.00 18.12 -15.16
C GLU A 161 -6.70 17.57 -14.59
N PHE A 162 -6.34 16.38 -15.03
CA PHE A 162 -5.07 15.72 -14.76
C PHE A 162 -4.75 14.75 -15.89
N THR A 163 -3.52 14.29 -15.96
CA THR A 163 -3.07 13.35 -17.00
C THR A 163 -4.00 12.14 -17.11
N ASN A 164 -4.49 11.87 -18.32
CA ASN A 164 -5.42 10.78 -18.65
C ASN A 164 -6.83 10.91 -18.03
N SER A 165 -7.20 12.05 -17.46
CA SER A 165 -8.50 12.23 -16.79
C SER A 165 -9.71 11.95 -17.68
N GLU A 166 -9.67 12.36 -18.95
CA GLU A 166 -10.77 12.13 -19.92
C GLU A 166 -11.02 10.63 -20.17
N ASN A 167 -9.95 9.84 -20.38
CA ASN A 167 -10.10 8.39 -20.62
C ASN A 167 -10.61 7.68 -19.37
N LEU A 168 -10.12 8.04 -18.19
CA LEU A 168 -10.59 7.48 -16.92
C LEU A 168 -12.05 7.84 -16.65
N LYS A 169 -12.49 9.04 -17.02
CA LYS A 169 -13.89 9.46 -16.92
C LYS A 169 -14.79 8.64 -17.84
N LYS A 170 -14.39 8.47 -19.10
CA LYS A 170 -15.09 7.60 -20.06
C LYS A 170 -15.17 6.16 -19.56
N GLN A 171 -14.07 5.60 -19.03
CA GLN A 171 -14.04 4.25 -18.47
C GLN A 171 -14.99 4.12 -17.26
N LYS A 172 -15.03 5.14 -16.39
CA LYS A 172 -15.94 5.15 -15.24
C LYS A 172 -17.41 5.18 -15.66
N GLU A 173 -17.74 5.94 -16.71
CA GLU A 173 -19.10 6.06 -17.26
C GLU A 173 -19.54 4.77 -18.00
N ALA A 174 -18.65 4.18 -18.79
CA ALA A 174 -18.92 2.95 -19.53
C ALA A 174 -18.94 1.69 -18.65
N GLY A 175 -18.32 1.75 -17.48
CA GLY A 175 -18.03 0.60 -16.65
C GLY A 175 -16.75 -0.12 -17.08
N VAL A 176 -16.26 -1.01 -16.22
CA VAL A 176 -15.05 -1.82 -16.47
C VAL A 176 -15.40 -3.26 -16.75
N THR A 177 -14.59 -3.95 -17.55
CA THR A 177 -14.78 -5.37 -17.89
C THR A 177 -14.18 -6.31 -16.85
N LYS A 178 -13.24 -5.82 -16.06
CA LYS A 178 -12.57 -6.54 -14.96
C LYS A 178 -12.45 -5.64 -13.73
N LYS A 179 -12.40 -6.25 -12.56
CA LYS A 179 -12.23 -5.54 -11.29
C LYS A 179 -11.25 -6.28 -10.38
N LEU A 180 -10.43 -5.51 -9.68
CA LEU A 180 -9.66 -6.03 -8.55
C LEU A 180 -10.61 -6.33 -7.39
N VAL A 181 -10.53 -7.54 -6.86
CA VAL A 181 -11.30 -8.00 -5.72
C VAL A 181 -10.39 -8.64 -4.68
N GLY A 182 -10.78 -8.56 -3.41
CA GLY A 182 -10.26 -9.42 -2.37
C GLY A 182 -11.00 -10.75 -2.34
N PHE A 183 -10.34 -11.82 -1.93
CA PHE A 183 -10.98 -13.10 -1.71
C PHE A 183 -10.37 -13.88 -0.56
N GLU A 184 -11.18 -14.72 0.07
CA GLU A 184 -10.76 -15.70 1.08
C GLU A 184 -10.98 -17.11 0.55
N LEU A 185 -10.01 -18.02 0.74
CA LEU A 185 -10.22 -19.42 0.49
C LEU A 185 -11.18 -20.00 1.53
N THR A 186 -12.13 -20.79 1.09
CA THR A 186 -13.06 -21.56 1.96
C THR A 186 -12.50 -22.92 2.32
N GLU A 187 -11.46 -23.36 1.62
CA GLU A 187 -10.75 -24.61 1.80
C GLU A 187 -9.25 -24.35 2.09
N ARG A 188 -8.54 -25.40 2.49
CA ARG A 188 -7.11 -25.30 2.77
C ARG A 188 -6.31 -25.06 1.49
N GLY A 189 -5.58 -23.96 1.45
CA GLY A 189 -4.71 -23.59 0.33
C GLY A 189 -3.97 -22.29 0.61
N ILE A 190 -3.02 -21.95 -0.24
CA ILE A 190 -2.29 -20.68 -0.21
C ILE A 190 -2.29 -20.15 -1.64
N PRO A 191 -3.06 -19.10 -1.93
CA PRO A 191 -3.02 -18.48 -3.25
C PRO A 191 -1.67 -17.79 -3.48
N ARG A 192 -1.25 -17.72 -4.73
CA ARG A 192 0.01 -17.09 -5.13
C ARG A 192 -0.21 -16.25 -6.38
N HIS A 193 0.67 -15.28 -6.58
CA HIS A 193 0.73 -14.49 -7.78
C HIS A 193 0.71 -15.38 -9.03
N ASP A 194 0.00 -14.96 -10.08
CA ASP A 194 -0.20 -15.64 -11.36
C ASP A 194 -1.03 -16.94 -11.32
N TYR A 195 -1.61 -17.31 -10.17
CA TYR A 195 -2.59 -18.39 -10.19
C TYR A 195 -3.87 -17.95 -10.90
N GLU A 196 -4.40 -18.84 -11.76
CA GLU A 196 -5.66 -18.58 -12.44
C GLU A 196 -6.84 -18.57 -11.48
N ILE A 197 -7.77 -17.64 -11.73
CA ILE A 197 -9.08 -17.63 -11.09
C ILE A 197 -10.06 -18.20 -12.11
N VAL A 198 -10.81 -19.22 -11.72
CA VAL A 198 -11.75 -19.91 -12.60
C VAL A 198 -13.16 -19.94 -12.00
N ASP A 199 -14.16 -20.14 -12.87
CA ASP A 199 -15.55 -20.36 -12.45
C ASP A 199 -15.80 -21.83 -12.04
N ALA A 200 -17.06 -22.16 -11.73
CA ALA A 200 -17.47 -23.52 -11.36
C ALA A 200 -17.19 -24.55 -12.44
N ASP A 201 -17.25 -24.16 -13.71
CA ASP A 201 -17.02 -25.03 -14.87
C ASP A 201 -15.52 -25.16 -15.24
N GLY A 202 -14.65 -24.33 -14.61
CA GLY A 202 -13.20 -24.32 -14.86
C GLY A 202 -12.79 -23.34 -15.97
N ASN A 203 -13.67 -22.46 -16.42
CA ASN A 203 -13.30 -21.43 -17.37
C ASN A 203 -12.51 -20.33 -16.67
N ASN A 204 -11.46 -19.82 -17.31
CA ASN A 204 -10.67 -18.71 -16.77
C ASN A 204 -11.51 -17.43 -16.74
N ILE A 205 -11.64 -16.84 -15.54
CA ILE A 205 -12.35 -15.59 -15.29
C ILE A 205 -11.44 -14.50 -14.73
N GLY A 206 -10.16 -14.81 -14.43
CA GLY A 206 -9.25 -13.84 -13.85
C GLY A 206 -7.90 -14.41 -13.45
N ILE A 207 -7.14 -13.59 -12.71
CA ILE A 207 -5.81 -13.92 -12.26
C ILE A 207 -5.56 -13.37 -10.85
N VAL A 208 -4.85 -14.14 -10.01
CA VAL A 208 -4.39 -13.71 -8.69
C VAL A 208 -3.20 -12.78 -8.84
N THR A 209 -3.26 -11.62 -8.22
CA THR A 209 -2.18 -10.63 -8.21
C THR A 209 -1.35 -10.68 -6.93
N SER A 210 -1.99 -10.99 -5.80
CA SER A 210 -1.33 -11.17 -4.50
C SER A 210 -2.04 -12.28 -3.72
N GLY A 211 -1.27 -13.05 -2.95
CA GLY A 211 -1.86 -14.11 -2.13
C GLY A 211 -0.92 -14.61 -1.05
N THR A 212 -1.49 -14.91 0.12
CA THR A 212 -0.75 -15.40 1.29
C THR A 212 -1.63 -16.27 2.19
N MET A 213 -0.98 -16.96 3.15
CA MET A 213 -1.65 -17.42 4.34
C MET A 213 -1.66 -16.28 5.36
N ALA A 214 -2.82 -15.73 5.64
CA ALA A 214 -2.98 -14.59 6.56
C ALA A 214 -2.91 -15.08 8.02
N PRO A 215 -1.93 -14.67 8.81
CA PRO A 215 -1.81 -15.12 10.21
C PRO A 215 -2.95 -14.63 11.10
N THR A 216 -3.44 -13.41 10.85
CA THR A 216 -4.52 -12.81 11.65
C THR A 216 -5.88 -13.44 11.33
N VAL A 217 -6.12 -13.73 10.06
CA VAL A 217 -7.39 -14.30 9.56
C VAL A 217 -7.40 -15.83 9.70
N GLY A 218 -6.23 -16.46 9.70
CA GLY A 218 -6.10 -17.93 9.79
C GLY A 218 -6.50 -18.68 8.51
N LYS A 219 -6.54 -17.98 7.37
CA LYS A 219 -6.94 -18.51 6.06
C LYS A 219 -6.00 -18.08 4.94
N GLY A 220 -6.07 -18.76 3.81
CA GLY A 220 -5.52 -18.27 2.56
C GLY A 220 -6.37 -17.10 2.06
N ILE A 221 -5.73 -15.95 1.83
CA ILE A 221 -6.37 -14.77 1.27
C ILE A 221 -5.61 -14.29 0.04
N GLY A 222 -6.27 -13.52 -0.79
CA GLY A 222 -5.61 -12.92 -1.94
C GLY A 222 -6.38 -11.76 -2.53
N MET A 223 -5.72 -11.12 -3.48
CA MET A 223 -6.31 -10.14 -4.39
C MET A 223 -6.13 -10.64 -5.83
N GLY A 224 -7.04 -10.26 -6.71
CA GLY A 224 -6.94 -10.62 -8.10
C GLY A 224 -7.94 -9.88 -8.96
N TYR A 225 -7.66 -9.79 -10.24
CA TYR A 225 -8.62 -9.27 -11.21
C TYR A 225 -9.54 -10.38 -11.67
N VAL A 226 -10.84 -10.13 -11.60
CA VAL A 226 -11.87 -11.01 -12.15
C VAL A 226 -12.76 -10.23 -13.13
N LYS A 227 -13.41 -10.95 -14.06
CA LYS A 227 -14.47 -10.35 -14.89
C LYS A 227 -15.53 -9.72 -13.98
N THR A 228 -16.05 -8.55 -14.37
CA THR A 228 -16.94 -7.75 -13.51
C THR A 228 -18.18 -8.51 -13.01
N GLU A 229 -18.68 -9.45 -13.76
CA GLU A 229 -19.83 -10.32 -13.38
C GLU A 229 -19.56 -11.19 -12.15
N PHE A 230 -18.28 -11.50 -11.86
CA PHE A 230 -17.84 -12.26 -10.67
C PHE A 230 -17.34 -11.39 -9.52
N ALA A 231 -17.35 -10.06 -9.67
CA ALA A 231 -16.70 -9.14 -8.71
C ALA A 231 -17.58 -8.76 -7.51
N SER A 232 -18.81 -9.26 -7.41
CA SER A 232 -19.71 -8.93 -6.29
C SER A 232 -19.27 -9.63 -5.02
N GLU A 233 -19.38 -8.94 -3.88
CA GLU A 233 -19.12 -9.54 -2.56
C GLU A 233 -20.00 -10.78 -2.38
N GLY A 234 -19.41 -11.86 -1.88
CA GLY A 234 -20.05 -13.15 -1.70
C GLY A 234 -20.03 -14.06 -2.94
N SER A 235 -19.61 -13.58 -4.12
CA SER A 235 -19.47 -14.43 -5.30
C SER A 235 -18.51 -15.59 -5.04
N GLU A 236 -18.90 -16.77 -5.47
CA GLU A 236 -18.04 -17.95 -5.43
C GLU A 236 -17.12 -17.95 -6.65
N ILE A 237 -15.85 -18.11 -6.41
CA ILE A 237 -14.78 -18.25 -7.40
C ILE A 237 -13.87 -19.40 -6.99
N PHE A 238 -13.00 -19.84 -7.87
CA PHE A 238 -12.06 -20.92 -7.58
C PHE A 238 -10.65 -20.51 -7.98
N ILE A 239 -9.68 -20.85 -7.13
CA ILE A 239 -8.26 -20.60 -7.41
C ILE A 239 -7.63 -21.89 -7.88
N GLN A 240 -7.03 -21.88 -9.08
CA GLN A 240 -6.33 -23.02 -9.64
C GLN A 240 -4.96 -23.17 -8.98
N ILE A 241 -4.88 -24.01 -7.96
CA ILE A 241 -3.64 -24.30 -7.23
C ILE A 241 -3.08 -25.62 -7.76
N ARG A 242 -2.09 -25.56 -8.62
CA ARG A 242 -1.56 -26.73 -9.36
C ARG A 242 -2.69 -27.43 -10.13
N ASN A 243 -3.01 -28.68 -9.79
CA ASN A 243 -4.07 -29.47 -10.43
C ASN A 243 -5.41 -29.40 -9.67
N ASN A 244 -5.51 -28.61 -8.61
CA ASN A 244 -6.69 -28.54 -7.77
C ASN A 244 -7.40 -27.19 -7.93
N LYS A 245 -8.71 -27.23 -8.03
CA LYS A 245 -9.59 -26.08 -7.99
C LYS A 245 -10.05 -25.88 -6.55
N VAL A 246 -9.53 -24.84 -5.89
CA VAL A 246 -9.78 -24.53 -4.46
C VAL A 246 -10.82 -23.42 -4.37
N ALA A 247 -11.91 -23.70 -3.67
CA ALA A 247 -13.01 -22.75 -3.54
C ALA A 247 -12.61 -21.51 -2.72
N ALA A 248 -13.10 -20.37 -3.18
CA ALA A 248 -12.89 -19.06 -2.56
C ALA A 248 -14.15 -18.20 -2.67
N LYS A 249 -14.23 -17.20 -1.82
CA LYS A 249 -15.31 -16.23 -1.80
C LYS A 249 -14.77 -14.82 -1.96
N VAL A 250 -15.38 -14.05 -2.83
CA VAL A 250 -15.08 -12.62 -2.95
C VAL A 250 -15.50 -11.90 -1.66
N VAL A 251 -14.60 -11.11 -1.13
CA VAL A 251 -14.81 -10.29 0.08
C VAL A 251 -14.60 -8.82 -0.25
N LYS A 252 -15.09 -7.96 0.63
CA LYS A 252 -14.84 -6.52 0.53
C LYS A 252 -13.35 -6.24 0.76
N LEU A 253 -12.75 -5.40 -0.10
CA LEU A 253 -11.43 -4.80 0.09
C LEU A 253 -11.51 -3.60 1.04
#